data_35a3c0f4d7af2ee3222e7842f951da74
#
_entry.id   35a3c0f4d7af2ee3222e7842f951da74
#
_cell.length_a   1.000
_cell.length_b   1.000
_cell.length_c   1.000
_cell.angle_alpha   90.00
_cell.angle_beta   90.00
_cell.angle_gamma   90.00
#
_symmetry.space_group_name_H-M   'P 1'
#
loop_
_entity.id
_entity.type
_entity.pdbx_description
1 polymer ?
#
loop_
_entity_poly.entity_id
_entity_poly.type
_entity_poly.pdbx_seq_one_letter_code
_entity_poly.pdbx_strand_id
1 'polypeptide(L)'
;MPKKTVSVTTSITDQNYEVSLKTRNFTLKIDQPKPSGNDTAPTPLEFFLFALGACTCTIGKTIAEQRKIALKSIDVRIDGEINTDFLLGKTTDDRAGFYEINVYTKIDAPLTDEEKQELLKEIDKRCPLSDNIQEISKVNFVLE
;
A
#
# COMPACT_ATOMS: atom_id res chain seq x y z
N MET A 1 25.24 8.55 1.85
CA MET A 1 23.81 8.22 1.86
C MET A 1 23.63 6.71 1.95
N PRO A 2 23.09 6.21 3.04
CA PRO A 2 22.78 4.77 3.11
C PRO A 2 21.66 4.43 2.12
N LYS A 3 21.91 3.40 1.30
CA LYS A 3 20.92 2.85 0.36
C LYS A 3 20.58 1.43 0.76
N LYS A 4 19.33 1.05 0.55
CA LYS A 4 18.83 -0.29 0.83
C LYS A 4 18.08 -0.82 -0.39
N THR A 5 18.41 -2.03 -0.83
CA THR A 5 17.63 -2.74 -1.85
C THR A 5 16.59 -3.60 -1.16
N VAL A 6 15.36 -3.51 -1.62
CA VAL A 6 14.25 -4.37 -1.23
C VAL A 6 13.89 -5.23 -2.44
N SER A 7 13.79 -6.54 -2.25
CA SER A 7 13.53 -7.49 -3.33
C SER A 7 12.38 -8.42 -2.99
N VAL A 8 11.54 -8.67 -3.97
CA VAL A 8 10.42 -9.61 -3.89
C VAL A 8 10.37 -10.42 -5.18
N THR A 9 9.77 -11.60 -5.12
CA THR A 9 9.47 -12.41 -6.31
C THR A 9 8.00 -12.80 -6.29
N THR A 10 7.39 -12.83 -7.47
CA THR A 10 6.01 -13.25 -7.66
C THR A 10 5.92 -14.20 -8.84
N SER A 11 5.01 -15.15 -8.77
CA SER A 11 4.77 -16.08 -9.88
C SER A 11 3.32 -16.52 -9.95
N ILE A 12 2.83 -16.70 -11.16
CA ILE A 12 1.52 -17.27 -11.47
C ILE A 12 1.71 -18.43 -12.46
N THR A 13 0.86 -19.43 -12.38
CA THR A 13 0.82 -20.55 -13.32
C THR A 13 -0.44 -20.49 -14.18
N ASP A 14 -0.61 -21.47 -15.07
CA ASP A 14 -1.79 -21.60 -15.90
C ASP A 14 -3.00 -22.25 -15.19
N GLN A 15 -2.83 -22.65 -13.92
CA GLN A 15 -3.86 -23.39 -13.19
C GLN A 15 -5.02 -22.51 -12.71
N ASN A 16 -4.72 -21.31 -12.25
CA ASN A 16 -5.69 -20.35 -11.69
C ASN A 16 -5.08 -18.95 -11.56
N TYR A 17 -5.79 -18.05 -10.93
CA TYR A 17 -5.33 -16.67 -10.69
C TYR A 17 -4.56 -16.47 -9.39
N GLU A 18 -4.23 -17.54 -8.67
CA GLU A 18 -3.42 -17.43 -7.47
C GLU A 18 -1.97 -17.06 -7.81
N VAL A 19 -1.48 -15.99 -7.22
CA VAL A 19 -0.10 -15.52 -7.35
C VAL A 19 0.66 -15.85 -6.08
N SER A 20 1.77 -16.55 -6.20
CA SER A 20 2.69 -16.78 -5.08
C SER A 20 3.60 -15.58 -4.91
N LEU A 21 3.73 -15.11 -3.69
CA LEU A 21 4.56 -13.96 -3.29
C LEU A 21 5.66 -14.45 -2.36
N LYS A 22 6.90 -14.09 -2.63
CA LYS A 22 8.03 -14.46 -1.76
C LYS A 22 8.94 -13.26 -1.51
N THR A 23 9.30 -13.08 -0.26
CA THR A 23 10.34 -12.14 0.15
C THR A 23 11.00 -12.67 1.43
N ARG A 24 12.33 -12.70 1.45
CA ARG A 24 13.08 -13.25 2.59
C ARG A 24 12.56 -14.66 2.97
N ASN A 25 12.07 -14.85 4.20
CA ASN A 25 11.51 -16.12 4.70
C ASN A 25 9.97 -16.18 4.61
N PHE A 26 9.33 -15.19 4.01
CA PHE A 26 7.87 -15.11 3.95
C PHE A 26 7.34 -15.56 2.60
N THR A 27 6.28 -16.34 2.65
CA THR A 27 5.47 -16.71 1.49
C THR A 27 4.04 -16.25 1.73
N LEU A 28 3.50 -15.51 0.79
CA LEU A 28 2.15 -14.96 0.81
C LEU A 28 1.45 -15.33 -0.48
N LYS A 29 0.17 -15.01 -0.55
CA LYS A 29 -0.66 -15.30 -1.71
C LYS A 29 -1.55 -14.11 -2.04
N ILE A 30 -1.76 -13.91 -3.34
CA ILE A 30 -2.78 -13.02 -3.92
C ILE A 30 -3.73 -13.89 -4.74
N ASP A 31 -4.99 -13.52 -4.79
CA ASP A 31 -6.00 -14.15 -5.64
C ASP A 31 -6.94 -13.08 -6.22
N GLN A 32 -7.93 -13.52 -6.97
CA GLN A 32 -9.02 -12.68 -7.47
C GLN A 32 -10.35 -13.16 -6.89
N PRO A 33 -11.35 -12.27 -6.76
CA PRO A 33 -12.70 -12.67 -6.41
C PRO A 33 -13.30 -13.60 -7.47
N LYS A 34 -14.31 -14.35 -7.09
CA LYS A 34 -15.10 -15.13 -8.06
C LYS A 34 -15.85 -14.20 -9.01
N PRO A 35 -16.07 -14.59 -10.28
CA PRO A 35 -15.77 -15.90 -10.87
C PRO A 35 -14.35 -16.05 -11.41
N SER A 36 -13.56 -14.99 -11.52
CA SER A 36 -12.22 -15.04 -12.12
C SER A 36 -11.26 -15.88 -11.30
N GLY A 37 -11.19 -15.64 -9.99
CA GLY A 37 -10.38 -16.41 -9.05
C GLY A 37 -11.24 -17.26 -8.12
N ASN A 38 -10.61 -17.76 -7.07
CA ASN A 38 -11.23 -18.61 -6.05
C ASN A 38 -11.55 -17.85 -4.75
N ASP A 39 -11.24 -16.57 -4.71
CA ASP A 39 -11.45 -15.70 -3.53
C ASP A 39 -10.75 -16.24 -2.25
N THR A 40 -9.54 -16.74 -2.40
CA THR A 40 -8.76 -17.33 -1.30
C THR A 40 -7.74 -16.41 -0.68
N ALA A 41 -7.56 -15.20 -1.22
CA ALA A 41 -6.62 -14.19 -0.76
C ALA A 41 -7.01 -12.81 -1.27
N PRO A 42 -6.47 -11.73 -0.68
CA PRO A 42 -6.69 -10.38 -1.20
C PRO A 42 -6.14 -10.19 -2.61
N THR A 43 -6.67 -9.20 -3.30
CA THR A 43 -6.23 -8.80 -4.65
C THR A 43 -4.95 -7.96 -4.61
N PRO A 44 -4.25 -7.80 -5.76
CA PRO A 44 -3.11 -6.87 -5.85
C PRO A 44 -3.45 -5.43 -5.46
N LEU A 45 -4.64 -4.95 -5.81
CA LEU A 45 -5.08 -3.59 -5.46
C LEU A 45 -5.25 -3.42 -3.95
N GLU A 46 -5.82 -4.43 -3.29
CA GLU A 46 -5.93 -4.44 -1.82
C GLU A 46 -4.55 -4.49 -1.16
N PHE A 47 -3.62 -5.30 -1.68
CA PHE A 47 -2.24 -5.33 -1.17
C PHE A 47 -1.52 -3.99 -1.34
N PHE A 48 -1.75 -3.30 -2.44
CA PHE A 48 -1.21 -1.96 -2.67
C PHE A 48 -1.69 -0.98 -1.59
N LEU A 49 -3.00 -0.97 -1.30
CA LEU A 49 -3.57 -0.14 -0.24
C LEU A 49 -3.13 -0.59 1.16
N PHE A 50 -3.03 -1.89 1.42
CA PHE A 50 -2.46 -2.43 2.66
C PHE A 50 -1.03 -1.93 2.89
N ALA A 51 -0.21 -1.91 1.86
CA ALA A 51 1.17 -1.44 1.97
C ALA A 51 1.22 0.03 2.43
N LEU A 52 0.38 0.89 1.85
CA LEU A 52 0.26 2.29 2.26
C LEU A 52 -0.21 2.42 3.72
N GLY A 53 -1.27 1.68 4.09
CA GLY A 53 -1.80 1.69 5.45
C GLY A 53 -0.80 1.19 6.48
N ALA A 54 -0.13 0.08 6.18
CA ALA A 54 0.91 -0.47 7.06
C ALA A 54 2.09 0.49 7.22
N CYS A 55 2.49 1.16 6.14
CA CYS A 55 3.56 2.17 6.20
C CYS A 55 3.15 3.37 7.05
N THR A 56 1.92 3.85 6.90
CA THR A 56 1.35 4.92 7.74
C THR A 56 1.44 4.56 9.23
N CYS A 57 1.02 3.36 9.60
CA CYS A 57 1.11 2.87 10.98
C CYS A 57 2.56 2.78 11.47
N THR A 58 3.44 2.20 10.67
CA THR A 58 4.84 1.97 11.04
C THR A 58 5.61 3.28 11.21
N ILE A 59 5.46 4.19 10.27
CA ILE A 59 6.11 5.51 10.34
C ILE A 59 5.54 6.32 11.51
N GLY A 60 4.23 6.27 11.72
CA GLY A 60 3.59 6.93 12.86
C GLY A 60 4.13 6.43 14.19
N LYS A 61 4.25 5.11 14.35
CA LYS A 61 4.86 4.53 15.55
C LYS A 61 6.32 4.96 15.70
N THR A 62 7.09 4.93 14.64
CA THR A 62 8.51 5.35 14.65
C THR A 62 8.66 6.80 15.11
N ILE A 63 7.83 7.71 14.58
CA ILE A 63 7.86 9.13 14.97
C ILE A 63 7.47 9.28 16.44
N ALA A 64 6.42 8.56 16.86
CA ALA A 64 5.98 8.62 18.27
C ALA A 64 7.08 8.17 19.23
N GLU A 65 7.79 7.09 18.90
CA GLU A 65 8.94 6.64 19.70
C GLU A 65 10.07 7.67 19.73
N GLN A 66 10.42 8.27 18.59
CA GLN A 66 11.46 9.30 18.49
C GLN A 66 11.11 10.54 19.30
N ARG A 67 9.85 10.93 19.34
CA ARG A 67 9.35 12.11 20.06
C ARG A 67 8.84 11.82 21.47
N LYS A 68 8.94 10.57 21.91
CA LYS A 68 8.46 10.11 23.22
C LYS A 68 6.98 10.40 23.45
N ILE A 69 6.19 10.26 22.38
CA ILE A 69 4.72 10.35 22.45
C ILE A 69 4.18 8.98 22.93
N ALA A 70 3.30 9.01 23.93
CA ALA A 70 2.66 7.80 24.45
C ALA A 70 1.55 7.34 23.50
N LEU A 71 1.93 6.82 22.34
CA LEU A 71 1.01 6.33 21.32
C LEU A 71 0.37 5.02 21.80
N LYS A 72 -0.96 4.98 21.83
CA LYS A 72 -1.72 3.78 22.16
C LYS A 72 -2.06 2.98 20.90
N SER A 73 -2.59 3.62 19.86
CA SER A 73 -2.90 2.97 18.59
C SER A 73 -2.93 3.95 17.43
N ILE A 74 -2.77 3.40 16.23
CA ILE A 74 -3.09 4.05 14.96
C ILE A 74 -3.90 3.06 14.14
N ASP A 75 -5.11 3.46 13.77
CA ASP A 75 -6.01 2.69 12.93
C ASP A 75 -6.20 3.41 11.59
N VAL A 76 -6.00 2.71 10.49
CA VAL A 76 -6.04 3.29 9.16
C VAL A 76 -7.05 2.54 8.29
N ARG A 77 -7.98 3.27 7.69
CA ARG A 77 -8.87 2.80 6.62
C ARG A 77 -8.53 3.56 5.35
N ILE A 78 -8.44 2.86 4.23
CA ILE A 78 -8.06 3.46 2.96
C ILE A 78 -9.09 3.07 1.91
N ASP A 79 -9.60 4.07 1.19
CA ASP A 79 -10.48 3.91 0.05
C ASP A 79 -9.75 4.41 -1.21
N GLY A 80 -9.92 3.71 -2.32
CA GLY A 80 -9.43 4.13 -3.62
C GLY A 80 -10.45 3.78 -4.71
N GLU A 81 -10.59 4.63 -5.71
CA GLU A 81 -11.47 4.43 -6.86
C GLU A 81 -10.66 4.21 -8.12
N ILE A 82 -11.06 3.22 -8.92
CA ILE A 82 -10.38 2.80 -10.15
C ILE A 82 -11.40 2.50 -11.25
N ASN A 83 -11.01 2.77 -12.51
CA ASN A 83 -11.83 2.35 -13.66
C ASN A 83 -11.55 0.88 -14.00
N THR A 84 -12.50 0.00 -13.67
CA THR A 84 -12.38 -1.42 -13.95
C THR A 84 -12.44 -1.76 -15.45
N ASP A 85 -13.06 -0.94 -16.26
CA ASP A 85 -13.11 -1.16 -17.71
C ASP A 85 -11.75 -0.95 -18.36
N PHE A 86 -10.94 0.01 -17.86
CA PHE A 86 -9.54 0.15 -18.28
C PHE A 86 -8.71 -1.08 -17.87
N LEU A 87 -8.84 -1.50 -16.63
CA LEU A 87 -8.16 -2.69 -16.10
C LEU A 87 -8.46 -3.95 -16.93
N LEU A 88 -9.71 -4.10 -17.36
CA LEU A 88 -10.16 -5.25 -18.17
C LEU A 88 -9.92 -5.10 -19.69
N GLY A 89 -9.30 -3.99 -20.10
CA GLY A 89 -9.00 -3.75 -21.50
C GLY A 89 -10.22 -3.41 -22.37
N LYS A 90 -11.33 -3.01 -21.76
CA LYS A 90 -12.55 -2.63 -22.47
C LYS A 90 -12.52 -1.20 -23.02
N THR A 91 -11.66 -0.37 -22.47
CA THR A 91 -11.43 1.00 -22.91
C THR A 91 -9.95 1.35 -22.84
N THR A 92 -9.51 2.29 -23.67
CA THR A 92 -8.16 2.87 -23.62
C THR A 92 -8.21 4.37 -23.27
N ASP A 93 -9.40 4.90 -23.00
CA ASP A 93 -9.65 6.33 -22.80
C ASP A 93 -9.82 6.66 -21.32
N ASP A 94 -8.79 6.29 -20.52
CA ASP A 94 -8.74 6.59 -19.10
C ASP A 94 -7.34 6.27 -18.55
N ARG A 95 -7.14 6.45 -17.24
CA ARG A 95 -5.92 6.01 -16.55
C ARG A 95 -6.11 4.62 -15.93
N ALA A 96 -5.02 3.86 -15.84
CA ALA A 96 -5.02 2.52 -15.27
C ALA A 96 -5.10 2.51 -13.73
N GLY A 97 -4.58 3.53 -13.06
CA GLY A 97 -4.46 3.57 -11.60
C GLY A 97 -5.66 4.20 -10.90
N PHE A 98 -5.56 4.30 -9.59
CA PHE A 98 -6.55 4.99 -8.77
C PHE A 98 -6.65 6.48 -9.14
N TYR A 99 -7.86 7.00 -9.23
CA TYR A 99 -8.12 8.44 -9.39
C TYR A 99 -7.78 9.21 -8.14
N GLU A 100 -8.18 8.68 -7.00
CA GLU A 100 -8.01 9.27 -5.69
C GLU A 100 -7.84 8.16 -4.65
N ILE A 101 -7.01 8.41 -3.67
CA ILE A 101 -6.80 7.53 -2.52
C ILE A 101 -7.02 8.36 -1.26
N ASN A 102 -7.96 7.94 -0.44
CA ASN A 102 -8.30 8.59 0.83
C ASN A 102 -7.83 7.73 2.00
N VAL A 103 -6.97 8.31 2.83
CA VAL A 103 -6.39 7.65 4.01
C VAL A 103 -7.02 8.24 5.26
N TYR A 104 -7.89 7.48 5.91
CA TYR A 104 -8.59 7.87 7.13
C TYR A 104 -7.84 7.30 8.32
N THR A 105 -7.26 8.16 9.14
CA THR A 105 -6.36 7.78 10.23
C THR A 105 -6.94 8.20 11.57
N LYS A 106 -7.08 7.23 12.48
CA LYS A 106 -7.46 7.45 13.86
C LYS A 106 -6.24 7.24 14.75
N ILE A 107 -5.85 8.27 15.48
CA ILE A 107 -4.67 8.26 16.36
C ILE A 107 -5.16 8.33 17.80
N ASP A 108 -4.85 7.30 18.58
CA ASP A 108 -5.08 7.28 20.03
C ASP A 108 -3.77 7.60 20.75
N ALA A 109 -3.64 8.85 21.16
CA ALA A 109 -2.46 9.38 21.84
C ALA A 109 -2.85 10.65 22.63
N PRO A 110 -2.10 11.04 23.66
CA PRO A 110 -2.34 12.27 24.43
C PRO A 110 -1.89 13.51 23.66
N LEU A 111 -2.52 13.75 22.53
CA LEU A 111 -2.26 14.86 21.61
C LEU A 111 -3.55 15.61 21.32
N THR A 112 -3.46 16.92 21.06
CA THR A 112 -4.57 17.71 20.53
C THR A 112 -4.84 17.32 19.07
N ASP A 113 -5.99 17.73 18.53
CA ASP A 113 -6.32 17.47 17.12
C ASP A 113 -5.31 18.14 16.18
N GLU A 114 -4.83 19.34 16.51
CA GLU A 114 -3.80 20.06 15.78
C GLU A 114 -2.47 19.29 15.80
N GLU A 115 -2.07 18.76 16.94
CA GLU A 115 -0.86 17.94 17.08
C GLU A 115 -0.98 16.63 16.30
N LYS A 116 -2.16 16.00 16.26
CA LYS A 116 -2.44 14.82 15.44
C LYS A 116 -2.34 15.14 13.95
N GLN A 117 -2.86 16.29 13.50
CA GLN A 117 -2.73 16.75 12.11
C GLN A 117 -1.26 16.97 11.73
N GLU A 118 -0.46 17.56 12.59
CA GLU A 118 0.98 17.73 12.35
C GLU A 118 1.70 16.39 12.28
N LEU A 119 1.32 15.43 13.14
CA LEU A 119 1.83 14.06 13.07
C LEU A 119 1.49 13.38 11.74
N LEU A 120 0.27 13.53 11.25
CA LEU A 120 -0.15 13.01 9.93
C LEU A 120 0.67 13.60 8.78
N LYS A 121 0.93 14.90 8.80
CA LYS A 121 1.78 15.56 7.79
C LYS A 121 3.20 15.00 7.79
N GLU A 122 3.77 14.78 8.97
CA GLU A 122 5.10 14.20 9.10
C GLU A 122 5.13 12.73 8.65
N ILE A 123 4.08 11.96 8.95
CA ILE A 123 3.92 10.58 8.46
C ILE A 123 3.90 10.56 6.93
N ASP A 124 3.06 11.38 6.31
CA ASP A 124 2.96 11.47 4.85
C ASP A 124 4.31 11.82 4.22
N LYS A 125 4.99 12.84 4.75
CA LYS A 125 6.29 13.29 4.28
C LYS A 125 7.38 12.22 4.34
N ARG A 126 7.34 11.34 5.35
CA ARG A 126 8.37 10.32 5.59
C ARG A 126 8.00 8.94 5.04
N CYS A 127 6.77 8.76 4.58
CA CYS A 127 6.29 7.47 4.10
C CYS A 127 6.76 7.21 2.65
N PRO A 128 7.63 6.22 2.41
CA PRO A 128 8.10 5.94 1.05
C PRO A 128 6.98 5.43 0.13
N LEU A 129 5.92 4.83 0.67
CA LEU A 129 4.77 4.40 -0.12
C LEU A 129 3.96 5.60 -0.62
N SER A 130 3.69 6.57 0.26
CA SER A 130 3.01 7.82 -0.11
C SER A 130 3.84 8.59 -1.14
N ASP A 131 5.14 8.69 -0.94
CA ASP A 131 6.07 9.33 -1.88
C ASP A 131 6.00 8.66 -3.26
N ASN A 132 6.10 7.33 -3.33
CA ASN A 132 6.03 6.59 -4.59
C ASN A 132 4.68 6.72 -5.32
N ILE A 133 3.60 6.98 -4.61
CA ILE A 133 2.27 7.20 -5.20
C ILE A 133 2.15 8.62 -5.76
N GLN A 134 2.69 9.60 -5.07
CA GLN A 134 2.56 11.03 -5.40
C GLN A 134 3.67 11.52 -6.33
N GLU A 135 4.83 10.88 -6.31
CA GLU A 135 5.98 11.23 -7.15
C GLU A 135 6.33 10.09 -8.10
N ILE A 136 6.93 10.42 -9.23
CA ILE A 136 7.26 9.43 -10.26
C ILE A 136 8.55 8.70 -9.92
N SER A 137 8.45 7.38 -9.70
CA SER A 137 9.60 6.48 -9.69
C SER A 137 9.79 5.84 -11.06
N LYS A 138 11.04 5.76 -11.51
CA LYS A 138 11.35 5.08 -12.78
C LYS A 138 11.10 3.58 -12.64
N VAL A 139 10.22 3.03 -13.48
CA VAL A 139 9.93 1.60 -13.55
C VAL A 139 10.45 1.05 -14.87
N ASN A 140 11.25 0.00 -14.82
CA ASN A 140 11.80 -0.67 -15.99
C ASN A 140 11.27 -2.11 -16.04
N PHE A 141 10.68 -2.50 -17.15
CA PHE A 141 10.32 -3.89 -17.43
C PHE A 141 11.44 -4.52 -18.26
N VAL A 142 12.01 -5.61 -17.76
CA VAL A 142 13.13 -6.31 -18.40
C VAL A 142 12.70 -7.74 -18.68
N LEU A 143 12.80 -8.15 -19.95
CA LEU A 143 12.56 -9.54 -20.35
C LEU A 143 13.80 -10.39 -20.02
N GLU A 144 13.59 -11.49 -19.31
CA GLU A 144 14.62 -12.49 -19.00
C GLU A 144 14.48 -13.73 -19.87
#